data_56c1bb672a0370dde3ea26ffd3ac990b
#
_entry.id   56c1bb672a0370dde3ea26ffd3ac990b
#
_cell.length_a   1.000
_cell.length_b   1.000
_cell.length_c   1.000
_cell.angle_alpha   90.00
_cell.angle_beta   90.00
_cell.angle_gamma   90.00
#
_symmetry.space_group_name_H-M   'P 1'
#
loop_
_entity.id
_entity.type
_entity.pdbx_description
1 polymer ?
#
loop_
_entity_poly.entity_id
_entity_poly.type
_entity_poly.pdbx_seq_one_letter_code
_entity_poly.pdbx_strand_id
1 'polypeptide(L)'
;YRPSDRWRAPAFRARAIVGTARAEAVGFDLAMLEVLPTADEDRVVGHLGPDPLAADWDPAEAARRLASDGRAVHVALLDQRNVAGFGNEYVNELLFVRGILPTTPASSVDTAGLVETGARMIQLNRDRQGRTFTGDARPGRQTWVYRRDGRPCRRCGTLIRKTELGASVTAERIVFWCPRCQT
;
A
#
# COMPACT_ATOMS: atom_id res chain seq x y z
N TYR A 1 -8.47 20.09 5.79
CA TYR A 1 -8.93 21.43 5.38
C TYR A 1 -8.97 22.38 6.59
N ARG A 2 -8.81 23.67 6.33
CA ARG A 2 -9.21 24.70 7.32
C ARG A 2 -10.73 24.86 7.25
N PRO A 3 -11.45 25.33 8.29
CA PRO A 3 -12.89 25.44 8.27
C PRO A 3 -13.50 26.29 7.13
N SER A 4 -12.69 27.15 6.49
CA SER A 4 -13.10 27.99 5.36
C SER A 4 -12.61 27.48 4.00
N ASP A 5 -11.86 26.38 3.95
CA ASP A 5 -11.30 25.88 2.69
C ASP A 5 -12.39 25.24 1.83
N ARG A 6 -12.25 25.41 0.51
CA ARG A 6 -13.06 24.67 -0.44
C ARG A 6 -12.58 23.21 -0.50
N TRP A 7 -13.48 22.26 -0.31
CA TRP A 7 -13.18 20.85 -0.43
C TRP A 7 -12.80 20.47 -1.88
N ARG A 8 -11.89 19.51 -2.01
CA ARG A 8 -11.43 18.99 -3.32
C ARG A 8 -12.47 18.17 -4.06
N ALA A 9 -13.49 17.66 -3.36
CA ALA A 9 -14.59 16.90 -3.93
C ALA A 9 -15.94 17.55 -3.58
N PRO A 10 -17.00 17.32 -4.39
CA PRO A 10 -18.34 17.85 -4.14
C PRO A 10 -18.89 17.41 -2.77
N ALA A 11 -19.63 18.30 -2.10
CA ALA A 11 -20.17 18.07 -0.76
C ALA A 11 -21.06 16.81 -0.67
N PHE A 12 -21.79 16.46 -1.72
CA PHE A 12 -22.64 15.25 -1.72
C PHE A 12 -21.85 13.94 -1.60
N ARG A 13 -20.53 13.96 -1.81
CA ARG A 13 -19.64 12.79 -1.64
C ARG A 13 -19.09 12.67 -0.22
N ALA A 14 -19.25 13.71 0.62
CA ALA A 14 -18.82 13.65 2.01
C ALA A 14 -19.71 12.66 2.79
N ARG A 15 -19.08 11.78 3.56
CA ARG A 15 -19.72 10.78 4.42
C ARG A 15 -19.46 11.04 5.89
N ALA A 16 -18.33 11.64 6.21
CA ALA A 16 -17.99 12.04 7.57
C ALA A 16 -17.24 13.36 7.56
N ILE A 17 -17.48 14.17 8.58
CA ILE A 17 -16.73 15.40 8.85
C ILE A 17 -16.37 15.38 10.34
N VAL A 18 -15.09 15.41 10.63
CA VAL A 18 -14.58 15.56 12.00
C VAL A 18 -13.89 16.91 12.08
N GLY A 19 -14.47 17.82 12.87
CA GLY A 19 -14.04 19.20 12.97
C GLY A 19 -13.39 19.53 14.32
N THR A 20 -12.41 20.42 14.26
CA THR A 20 -11.84 21.14 15.40
C THR A 20 -11.94 22.63 15.11
N ALA A 21 -11.60 23.46 16.11
CA ALA A 21 -11.56 24.93 15.89
C ALA A 21 -10.55 25.37 14.81
N ARG A 22 -9.61 24.49 14.40
CA ARG A 22 -8.52 24.83 13.48
C ARG A 22 -8.52 24.05 12.17
N ALA A 23 -9.18 22.88 12.14
CA ALA A 23 -9.12 21.97 11.00
C ALA A 23 -10.35 21.07 10.90
N GLU A 24 -10.67 20.68 9.67
CA GLU A 24 -11.68 19.68 9.35
C GLU A 24 -11.03 18.52 8.61
N ALA A 25 -11.30 17.29 9.04
CA ALA A 25 -11.04 16.08 8.29
C ALA A 25 -12.35 15.64 7.60
N VAL A 26 -12.34 15.55 6.28
CA VAL A 26 -13.54 15.20 5.50
C VAL A 26 -13.30 13.86 4.80
N GLY A 27 -14.10 12.87 5.15
CA GLY A 27 -14.10 11.55 4.51
C GLY A 27 -15.06 11.53 3.32
N PHE A 28 -14.54 11.36 2.12
CA PHE A 28 -15.31 11.21 0.89
C PHE A 28 -15.39 9.75 0.47
N ASP A 29 -16.56 9.32 -0.03
CA ASP A 29 -16.80 7.99 -0.61
C ASP A 29 -16.29 6.84 0.27
N LEU A 30 -16.43 6.97 1.57
CA LEU A 30 -16.04 5.91 2.51
C LEU A 30 -16.91 4.67 2.25
N ALA A 31 -16.26 3.53 2.03
CA ALA A 31 -16.93 2.24 1.85
C ALA A 31 -17.56 1.75 3.16
N MET A 32 -16.95 2.09 4.28
CA MET A 32 -17.44 1.80 5.64
C MET A 32 -17.26 3.03 6.52
N LEU A 33 -18.25 3.32 7.32
CA LEU A 33 -18.22 4.35 8.36
C LEU A 33 -19.01 3.82 9.56
N GLU A 34 -18.34 3.66 10.68
CA GLU A 34 -18.95 3.23 11.93
C GLU A 34 -18.40 4.07 13.07
N VAL A 35 -19.24 4.36 14.04
CA VAL A 35 -18.86 5.02 15.31
C VAL A 35 -19.14 4.03 16.41
N LEU A 36 -18.10 3.64 17.13
CA LEU A 36 -18.19 2.64 18.20
C LEU A 36 -17.34 3.06 19.40
N PRO A 37 -17.61 2.54 20.57
CA PRO A 37 -16.73 2.67 21.72
C PRO A 37 -15.34 2.09 21.40
N THR A 38 -14.26 2.71 21.89
CA THR A 38 -12.89 2.22 21.69
C THR A 38 -12.71 0.78 22.19
N ALA A 39 -13.45 0.37 23.22
CA ALA A 39 -13.42 -1.02 23.72
C ALA A 39 -13.94 -2.06 22.70
N ASP A 40 -14.71 -1.62 21.69
CA ASP A 40 -15.28 -2.49 20.64
C ASP A 40 -14.49 -2.40 19.31
N GLU A 41 -13.34 -1.69 19.29
CA GLU A 41 -12.54 -1.45 18.07
C GLU A 41 -12.14 -2.75 17.37
N ASP A 42 -11.81 -3.79 18.13
CA ASP A 42 -11.42 -5.11 17.61
C ASP A 42 -12.50 -5.76 16.71
N ARG A 43 -13.76 -5.39 16.87
CA ARG A 43 -14.85 -5.88 16.00
C ARG A 43 -14.69 -5.43 14.55
N VAL A 44 -14.03 -4.29 14.33
CA VAL A 44 -13.85 -3.69 13.00
C VAL A 44 -12.44 -3.91 12.47
N VAL A 45 -11.42 -3.75 13.32
CA VAL A 45 -10.01 -3.79 12.88
C VAL A 45 -9.23 -5.01 13.38
N GLY A 46 -9.78 -5.82 14.28
CA GLY A 46 -9.11 -7.00 14.85
C GLY A 46 -8.75 -8.11 13.84
N HIS A 47 -9.31 -8.02 12.61
CA HIS A 47 -8.95 -8.91 11.52
C HIS A 47 -7.65 -8.51 10.81
N LEU A 48 -7.12 -7.31 11.08
CA LEU A 48 -5.90 -6.83 10.45
C LEU A 48 -4.68 -7.61 10.92
N GLY A 49 -3.72 -7.74 10.03
CA GLY A 49 -2.42 -8.31 10.33
C GLY A 49 -1.50 -7.31 11.05
N PRO A 50 -0.27 -7.74 11.37
CA PRO A 50 0.72 -6.86 11.98
C PRO A 50 0.92 -5.57 11.17
N ASP A 51 0.97 -4.40 11.87
CA ASP A 51 1.16 -3.08 11.26
C ASP A 51 2.60 -2.59 11.49
N PRO A 52 3.38 -2.28 10.43
CA PRO A 52 4.73 -1.74 10.55
C PRO A 52 4.89 -0.44 11.34
N LEU A 53 3.79 0.27 11.61
CA LEU A 53 3.78 1.51 12.39
C LEU A 53 3.25 1.32 13.81
N ALA A 54 2.73 0.15 14.15
CA ALA A 54 2.25 -0.17 15.49
C ALA A 54 3.40 -0.38 16.48
N ALA A 55 3.14 -0.15 17.76
CA ALA A 55 4.14 -0.35 18.82
C ALA A 55 4.46 -1.84 19.06
N ASP A 56 3.51 -2.71 18.76
CA ASP A 56 3.58 -4.17 18.87
C ASP A 56 3.90 -4.85 17.50
N TRP A 57 4.54 -4.13 16.58
CA TRP A 57 4.94 -4.66 15.29
C TRP A 57 5.69 -5.99 15.37
N ASP A 58 5.12 -7.04 14.80
CA ASP A 58 5.70 -8.38 14.72
C ASP A 58 6.03 -8.74 13.25
N PRO A 59 7.28 -8.50 12.81
CA PRO A 59 7.71 -8.85 11.45
C PRO A 59 7.77 -10.35 11.20
N ALA A 60 8.00 -11.18 12.23
CA ALA A 60 8.07 -12.62 12.09
C ALA A 60 6.68 -13.20 11.79
N GLU A 61 5.64 -12.72 12.47
CA GLU A 61 4.25 -13.11 12.24
C GLU A 61 3.80 -12.67 10.84
N ALA A 62 4.10 -11.43 10.41
CA ALA A 62 3.79 -10.94 9.06
C ALA A 62 4.44 -11.83 7.97
N ALA A 63 5.73 -12.16 8.15
CA ALA A 63 6.47 -13.03 7.22
C ALA A 63 5.89 -14.45 7.20
N ARG A 64 5.49 -15.00 8.35
CA ARG A 64 4.86 -16.32 8.48
C ARG A 64 3.53 -16.38 7.74
N ARG A 65 2.68 -15.36 7.89
CA ARG A 65 1.39 -15.29 7.17
C ARG A 65 1.60 -15.24 5.66
N LEU A 66 2.52 -14.42 5.18
CA LEU A 66 2.86 -14.35 3.76
C LEU A 66 3.44 -15.68 3.23
N ALA A 67 4.32 -16.35 3.99
CA ALA A 67 4.90 -17.63 3.62
C ALA A 67 3.86 -18.75 3.50
N SER A 68 2.74 -18.64 4.21
CA SER A 68 1.62 -19.58 4.16
C SER A 68 0.63 -19.26 3.02
N ASP A 69 0.81 -18.14 2.31
CA ASP A 69 -0.10 -17.70 1.24
C ASP A 69 0.40 -18.17 -0.13
N GLY A 70 -0.33 -19.06 -0.78
CA GLY A 70 0.00 -19.58 -2.11
C GLY A 70 -0.40 -18.65 -3.27
N ARG A 71 -1.08 -17.53 -3.01
CA ARG A 71 -1.49 -16.57 -4.03
C ARG A 71 -0.28 -15.80 -4.58
N ALA A 72 -0.47 -15.11 -5.71
CA ALA A 72 0.51 -14.16 -6.24
C ALA A 72 0.95 -13.18 -5.14
N VAL A 73 2.26 -12.94 -5.00
CA VAL A 73 2.84 -12.12 -3.92
C VAL A 73 2.26 -10.70 -3.88
N HIS A 74 1.91 -10.15 -5.04
CA HIS A 74 1.21 -8.87 -5.11
C HIS A 74 -0.16 -8.91 -4.42
N VAL A 75 -0.94 -9.96 -4.63
CA VAL A 75 -2.27 -10.15 -4.02
C VAL A 75 -2.15 -10.42 -2.53
N ALA A 76 -1.19 -11.27 -2.14
CA ALA A 76 -0.93 -11.61 -0.75
C ALA A 76 -0.51 -10.39 0.10
N LEU A 77 0.33 -9.52 -0.45
CA LEU A 77 0.77 -8.27 0.20
C LEU A 77 -0.33 -7.22 0.33
N LEU A 78 -1.33 -7.22 -0.57
CA LEU A 78 -2.48 -6.32 -0.48
C LEU A 78 -3.53 -6.79 0.52
N ASP A 79 -3.50 -8.06 0.91
CA ASP A 79 -4.40 -8.60 1.93
C ASP A 79 -3.96 -8.10 3.30
N GLN A 80 -4.71 -7.14 3.84
CA GLN A 80 -4.41 -6.49 5.11
C GLN A 80 -4.43 -7.47 6.31
N ARG A 81 -4.91 -8.69 6.13
CA ARG A 81 -4.84 -9.76 7.13
C ARG A 81 -3.44 -10.38 7.23
N ASN A 82 -2.66 -10.35 6.15
CA ASN A 82 -1.27 -10.81 6.17
C ASN A 82 -0.35 -9.77 6.80
N VAL A 83 -0.45 -8.52 6.33
CA VAL A 83 0.31 -7.36 6.83
C VAL A 83 -0.50 -6.11 6.56
N ALA A 84 -0.75 -5.31 7.60
CA ALA A 84 -1.50 -4.07 7.47
C ALA A 84 -0.64 -2.94 6.88
N GLY A 85 -1.30 -1.93 6.29
CA GLY A 85 -0.67 -0.70 5.82
C GLY A 85 -0.09 -0.75 4.40
N PHE A 86 0.04 -1.92 3.78
CA PHE A 86 0.54 -2.01 2.39
C PHE A 86 -0.57 -1.74 1.39
N GLY A 87 -0.52 -0.57 0.75
CA GLY A 87 -1.39 -0.23 -0.38
C GLY A 87 -0.72 -0.53 -1.72
N ASN A 88 -1.51 -0.43 -2.81
CA ASN A 88 -1.06 -0.80 -4.16
C ASN A 88 0.23 -0.11 -4.61
N GLU A 89 0.43 1.17 -4.25
CA GLU A 89 1.67 1.90 -4.55
C GLU A 89 2.87 1.24 -3.87
N TYR A 90 2.78 0.98 -2.55
CA TYR A 90 3.86 0.34 -1.78
C TYR A 90 4.21 -1.05 -2.30
N VAL A 91 3.20 -1.87 -2.60
CA VAL A 91 3.40 -3.24 -3.07
C VAL A 91 4.14 -3.26 -4.41
N ASN A 92 3.74 -2.43 -5.38
CA ASN A 92 4.43 -2.34 -6.67
C ASN A 92 5.91 -1.93 -6.51
N GLU A 93 6.16 -0.91 -5.70
CA GLU A 93 7.51 -0.39 -5.46
C GLU A 93 8.39 -1.37 -4.68
N LEU A 94 7.82 -2.03 -3.65
CA LEU A 94 8.49 -3.05 -2.86
C LEU A 94 8.95 -4.23 -3.74
N LEU A 95 8.04 -4.76 -4.56
CA LEU A 95 8.36 -5.87 -5.45
C LEU A 95 9.43 -5.49 -6.48
N PHE A 96 9.42 -4.24 -6.98
CA PHE A 96 10.49 -3.75 -7.86
C PHE A 96 11.84 -3.65 -7.13
N VAL A 97 11.86 -3.10 -5.93
CA VAL A 97 13.10 -2.96 -5.14
C VAL A 97 13.71 -4.33 -4.86
N ARG A 98 12.88 -5.32 -4.53
CA ARG A 98 13.28 -6.71 -4.26
C ARG A 98 13.52 -7.55 -5.52
N GLY A 99 13.18 -7.03 -6.72
CA GLY A 99 13.39 -7.75 -7.97
C GLY A 99 12.43 -8.93 -8.20
N ILE A 100 11.29 -8.95 -7.50
CA ILE A 100 10.35 -10.08 -7.50
C ILE A 100 9.23 -9.83 -8.51
N LEU A 101 8.95 -10.84 -9.37
CA LEU A 101 7.82 -10.80 -10.28
C LEU A 101 6.49 -10.81 -9.50
N PRO A 102 5.55 -9.89 -9.78
CA PRO A 102 4.30 -9.76 -9.00
C PRO A 102 3.42 -11.01 -8.96
N THR A 103 3.53 -11.89 -9.96
CA THR A 103 2.76 -13.14 -10.07
C THR A 103 3.38 -14.33 -9.35
N THR A 104 4.62 -14.21 -8.87
CA THR A 104 5.29 -15.27 -8.11
C THR A 104 4.47 -15.62 -6.86
N PRO A 105 4.26 -16.89 -6.50
CA PRO A 105 3.59 -17.27 -5.26
C PRO A 105 4.29 -16.68 -4.03
N ALA A 106 3.54 -16.11 -3.08
CA ALA A 106 4.12 -15.52 -1.88
C ALA A 106 4.88 -16.54 -1.03
N SER A 107 4.42 -17.80 -1.02
CA SER A 107 5.10 -18.91 -0.33
C SER A 107 6.46 -19.30 -0.91
N SER A 108 6.82 -18.82 -2.11
CA SER A 108 8.06 -19.16 -2.78
C SER A 108 9.12 -18.06 -2.78
N VAL A 109 8.86 -16.95 -2.11
CA VAL A 109 9.80 -15.81 -2.02
C VAL A 109 10.35 -15.63 -0.60
N ASP A 110 11.41 -14.84 -0.47
CA ASP A 110 11.94 -14.39 0.82
C ASP A 110 10.96 -13.42 1.49
N THR A 111 9.98 -13.96 2.22
CA THR A 111 8.93 -13.17 2.90
C THR A 111 9.49 -12.33 4.03
N ALA A 112 10.53 -12.80 4.73
CA ALA A 112 11.17 -12.03 5.81
C ALA A 112 11.83 -10.76 5.27
N GLY A 113 12.63 -10.89 4.21
CA GLY A 113 13.24 -9.75 3.55
C GLY A 113 12.23 -8.80 2.87
N LEU A 114 11.08 -9.33 2.38
CA LEU A 114 9.99 -8.50 1.89
C LEU A 114 9.38 -7.64 3.01
N VAL A 115 9.04 -8.27 4.13
CA VAL A 115 8.42 -7.61 5.29
C VAL A 115 9.36 -6.54 5.85
N GLU A 116 10.64 -6.85 6.04
CA GLU A 116 11.64 -5.90 6.54
C GLU A 116 11.78 -4.69 5.60
N THR A 117 11.94 -4.94 4.30
CA THR A 117 12.06 -3.88 3.29
C THR A 117 10.81 -3.02 3.24
N GLY A 118 9.63 -3.62 3.24
CA GLY A 118 8.35 -2.93 3.19
C GLY A 118 8.10 -2.08 4.43
N ALA A 119 8.36 -2.61 5.62
CA ALA A 119 8.25 -1.89 6.88
C ALA A 119 9.16 -0.64 6.89
N ARG A 120 10.41 -0.80 6.47
CA ARG A 120 11.36 0.31 6.33
C ARG A 120 10.86 1.38 5.35
N MET A 121 10.27 0.98 4.21
CA MET A 121 9.70 1.92 3.23
C MET A 121 8.55 2.72 3.83
N ILE A 122 7.65 2.09 4.60
CA ILE A 122 6.53 2.76 5.28
C ILE A 122 7.08 3.74 6.33
N GLN A 123 7.97 3.30 7.20
CA GLN A 123 8.56 4.12 8.26
C GLN A 123 9.28 5.35 7.71
N LEU A 124 10.06 5.21 6.63
CA LEU A 124 10.75 6.33 5.98
C LEU A 124 9.81 7.36 5.34
N ASN A 125 8.59 6.97 5.01
CA ASN A 125 7.60 7.83 4.39
C ASN A 125 6.51 8.31 5.35
N ARG A 126 6.48 7.84 6.61
CA ARG A 126 5.44 8.15 7.60
C ARG A 126 5.21 9.65 7.76
N ASP A 127 6.27 10.40 7.97
CA ASP A 127 6.20 11.84 8.28
C ASP A 127 6.41 12.73 7.04
N ARG A 128 6.43 12.15 5.83
CA ARG A 128 6.62 12.90 4.58
C ARG A 128 5.28 13.35 3.99
N GLN A 129 5.16 14.60 3.58
CA GLN A 129 3.99 15.09 2.83
C GLN A 129 3.85 14.46 1.44
N GLY A 130 4.97 14.05 0.82
CA GLY A 130 5.02 13.35 -0.45
C GLY A 130 5.88 12.10 -0.35
N ARG A 131 5.27 10.93 -0.62
CA ARG A 131 5.98 9.65 -0.60
C ARG A 131 7.03 9.59 -1.70
N THR A 132 8.19 8.98 -1.40
CA THR A 132 9.20 8.67 -2.40
C THR A 132 9.81 7.29 -2.13
N PHE A 133 10.00 6.53 -3.20
CA PHE A 133 10.61 5.19 -3.18
C PHE A 133 11.98 5.19 -3.85
N THR A 134 12.29 6.25 -4.60
CA THR A 134 13.57 6.42 -5.30
C THR A 134 14.57 7.25 -4.50
N GLY A 135 14.12 7.90 -3.42
CA GLY A 135 14.88 8.93 -2.70
C GLY A 135 14.76 10.33 -3.31
N ASP A 136 14.20 10.46 -4.54
CA ASP A 136 13.97 11.73 -5.21
C ASP A 136 12.52 12.17 -5.04
N ALA A 137 12.28 13.23 -4.25
CA ALA A 137 10.94 13.76 -3.96
C ALA A 137 10.36 14.67 -5.05
N ARG A 138 11.12 14.99 -6.12
CA ARG A 138 10.65 15.83 -7.23
C ARG A 138 9.47 15.20 -7.95
N PRO A 139 8.46 16.00 -8.39
CA PRO A 139 7.31 15.50 -9.11
C PRO A 139 7.69 14.60 -10.28
N GLY A 140 7.03 13.43 -10.36
CA GLY A 140 7.26 12.43 -11.39
C GLY A 140 8.55 11.60 -11.22
N ARG A 141 9.34 11.82 -10.15
CA ARG A 141 10.55 11.04 -9.85
C ARG A 141 10.45 10.11 -8.64
N GLN A 142 9.34 10.17 -7.92
CA GLN A 142 9.15 9.49 -6.63
C GLN A 142 9.05 7.96 -6.73
N THR A 143 8.65 7.41 -7.91
CA THR A 143 8.37 5.98 -8.09
C THR A 143 9.30 5.33 -9.10
N TRP A 144 9.57 4.03 -8.90
CA TRP A 144 10.32 3.19 -9.84
C TRP A 144 9.41 2.67 -10.96
N VAL A 145 8.27 2.08 -10.62
CA VAL A 145 7.35 1.41 -11.55
C VAL A 145 5.91 1.91 -11.46
N TYR A 146 5.44 2.32 -10.29
CA TYR A 146 4.04 2.68 -10.08
C TYR A 146 3.59 3.84 -10.96
N ARG A 147 2.52 3.63 -11.75
CA ARG A 147 1.99 4.57 -12.77
C ARG A 147 3.02 5.00 -13.82
N ARG A 148 3.93 4.09 -14.17
CA ARG A 148 4.97 4.36 -15.17
C ARG A 148 4.94 3.38 -16.35
N ASP A 149 3.80 2.74 -16.62
CA ASP A 149 3.63 1.89 -17.80
C ASP A 149 4.02 2.61 -19.09
N GLY A 150 4.67 1.88 -20.02
CA GLY A 150 5.18 2.44 -21.25
C GLY A 150 6.39 3.37 -21.13
N ARG A 151 6.85 3.69 -19.90
CA ARG A 151 8.06 4.48 -19.69
C ARG A 151 9.28 3.60 -19.46
N PRO A 152 10.49 4.06 -19.82
CA PRO A 152 11.72 3.32 -19.54
C PRO A 152 11.92 3.10 -18.04
N CYS A 153 12.30 1.89 -17.66
CA CYS A 153 12.74 1.56 -16.31
C CYS A 153 13.96 2.40 -15.93
N ARG A 154 13.93 3.02 -14.75
CA ARG A 154 15.04 3.86 -14.26
C ARG A 154 16.32 3.08 -13.97
N ARG A 155 16.24 1.74 -13.85
CA ARG A 155 17.40 0.88 -13.56
C ARG A 155 18.01 0.27 -14.83
N CYS A 156 17.18 -0.18 -15.79
CA CYS A 156 17.67 -0.94 -16.94
C CYS A 156 17.17 -0.46 -18.31
N GLY A 157 16.34 0.57 -18.39
CA GLY A 157 15.81 1.13 -19.65
C GLY A 157 14.65 0.35 -20.28
N THR A 158 14.38 -0.90 -19.87
CA THR A 158 13.27 -1.70 -20.41
C THR A 158 11.93 -1.04 -20.09
N LEU A 159 10.96 -1.08 -21.01
CA LEU A 159 9.65 -0.48 -20.79
C LEU A 159 8.89 -1.17 -19.66
N ILE A 160 8.38 -0.38 -18.73
CA ILE A 160 7.51 -0.84 -17.64
C ILE A 160 6.22 -1.38 -18.25
N ARG A 161 5.78 -2.54 -17.78
CA ARG A 161 4.53 -3.19 -18.15
C ARG A 161 3.48 -2.99 -17.07
N LYS A 162 2.21 -3.17 -17.45
CA LYS A 162 1.08 -3.24 -16.51
C LYS A 162 0.17 -4.41 -16.83
N THR A 163 -0.50 -4.91 -15.81
CA THR A 163 -1.61 -5.87 -15.87
C THR A 163 -2.55 -5.63 -14.70
N GLU A 164 -3.61 -6.41 -14.60
CA GLU A 164 -4.50 -6.43 -13.45
C GLU A 164 -4.35 -7.76 -12.73
N LEU A 165 -4.25 -7.72 -11.40
CA LEU A 165 -4.21 -8.88 -10.51
C LEU A 165 -5.13 -8.65 -9.32
N GLY A 166 -5.86 -9.67 -8.90
CA GLY A 166 -6.74 -9.63 -7.73
C GLY A 166 -7.19 -11.02 -7.30
N ALA A 167 -7.73 -11.10 -6.10
CA ALA A 167 -8.36 -12.33 -5.59
C ALA A 167 -9.73 -12.60 -6.26
N SER A 168 -10.34 -11.58 -6.85
CA SER A 168 -11.58 -11.62 -7.63
C SER A 168 -11.62 -10.45 -8.59
N VAL A 169 -12.49 -10.49 -9.60
CA VAL A 169 -12.66 -9.40 -10.59
C VAL A 169 -12.94 -8.04 -9.93
N THR A 170 -13.69 -8.02 -8.83
CA THR A 170 -14.01 -6.80 -8.10
C THR A 170 -12.88 -6.29 -7.20
N ALA A 171 -11.89 -7.12 -6.92
CA ALA A 171 -10.73 -6.81 -6.07
C ALA A 171 -9.43 -6.60 -6.88
N GLU A 172 -9.52 -6.59 -8.21
CA GLU A 172 -8.36 -6.37 -9.08
C GLU A 172 -7.73 -5.00 -8.86
N ARG A 173 -6.40 -4.99 -8.94
CA ARG A 173 -5.58 -3.77 -8.89
C ARG A 173 -4.60 -3.77 -10.04
N ILE A 174 -4.34 -2.58 -10.57
CA ILE A 174 -3.33 -2.42 -11.62
C ILE A 174 -1.95 -2.64 -11.01
N VAL A 175 -1.21 -3.55 -11.62
CA VAL A 175 0.16 -3.93 -11.25
C VAL A 175 1.11 -3.36 -12.29
N PHE A 176 2.21 -2.79 -11.84
CA PHE A 176 3.26 -2.24 -12.68
C PHE A 176 4.58 -2.95 -12.39
N TRP A 177 5.30 -3.43 -13.42
CA TRP A 177 6.57 -4.09 -13.21
C TRP A 177 7.55 -3.89 -14.37
N CYS A 178 8.83 -4.05 -14.09
CA CYS A 178 9.88 -4.14 -15.12
C CYS A 178 10.16 -5.61 -15.44
N PRO A 179 9.91 -6.08 -16.68
CA PRO A 179 10.07 -7.50 -17.02
C PRO A 179 11.54 -7.97 -17.03
N ARG A 180 12.51 -7.06 -16.96
CA ARG A 180 13.94 -7.39 -16.89
C ARG A 180 14.48 -7.35 -15.45
N CYS A 181 13.93 -6.48 -14.59
CA CYS A 181 14.42 -6.34 -13.22
C CYS A 181 13.68 -7.22 -12.23
N GLN A 182 12.50 -7.71 -12.58
CA GLN A 182 11.63 -8.53 -11.72
C GLN A 182 11.41 -9.88 -12.42
N THR A 183 11.99 -10.93 -11.86
CA THR A 183 11.97 -12.29 -12.40
C THR A 183 11.49 -13.30 -11.36
#